data_7c6dbb9ad3b632e076a0be3039dc26e4
#
_entry.id   7c6dbb9ad3b632e076a0be3039dc26e4
#
_cell.length_a   1.000
_cell.length_b   1.000
_cell.length_c   1.000
_cell.angle_alpha   90.00
_cell.angle_beta   90.00
_cell.angle_gamma   90.00
#
_symmetry.space_group_name_H-M   'P 1'
#
loop_
_entity.id
_entity.type
_entity.pdbx_description
1 polymer ?
#
loop_
_entity_poly.entity_id
_entity_poly.type
_entity_poly.pdbx_seq_one_letter_code
_entity_poly.pdbx_strand_id
1 'polypeptide(L)'
;FSDEEIVDSSERIVIDRASESIVVQRNTFNRLKVRSNVQLAGIVSNFLDDVSVNAFSRVEGNPADVCENPAGEQNYLIRLETKFGRKKEVKGSFDKRGLPVDWPKFAEKLNYLLYYYGVAGEILNPFNYEKVLRCKDEMIFCNVCFDDSGSAIMCLADEDQYEFGDCVYVEGIDEIGQIESVEYHKKEDAPVSLRKIRHILGKYDDF
;
A
#
# COMPACT_ATOMS: atom_id res chain seq x y z
N PHE A 1 7.79 -30.92 11.07
CA PHE A 1 7.78 -29.50 10.74
C PHE A 1 6.53 -29.28 9.92
N SER A 2 5.53 -28.65 10.51
CA SER A 2 4.28 -28.30 9.85
C SER A 2 4.53 -27.12 8.92
N ASP A 3 4.12 -27.24 7.65
CA ASP A 3 3.97 -26.11 6.75
C ASP A 3 3.07 -25.09 7.46
N GLU A 4 3.65 -23.99 7.93
CA GLU A 4 2.87 -22.84 8.35
C GLU A 4 2.21 -22.29 7.10
N GLU A 5 0.92 -22.55 6.94
CA GLU A 5 0.09 -21.84 5.97
C GLU A 5 0.25 -20.34 6.26
N ILE A 6 0.90 -19.64 5.35
CA ILE A 6 0.91 -18.18 5.32
C ILE A 6 -0.55 -17.76 5.22
N VAL A 7 -1.11 -17.33 6.34
CA VAL A 7 -2.51 -16.89 6.38
C VAL A 7 -2.56 -15.50 5.79
N ASP A 8 -2.95 -15.43 4.53
CA ASP A 8 -3.15 -14.18 3.82
C ASP A 8 -4.10 -13.26 4.59
N SER A 9 -3.65 -12.04 4.84
CA SER A 9 -4.52 -10.99 5.34
C SER A 9 -5.48 -10.57 4.22
N SER A 10 -6.71 -10.26 4.55
CA SER A 10 -7.68 -9.79 3.55
C SER A 10 -8.61 -8.75 4.13
N GLU A 11 -8.95 -7.76 3.32
CA GLU A 11 -9.94 -6.74 3.63
C GLU A 11 -11.03 -6.74 2.56
N ARG A 12 -12.28 -6.56 2.99
CA ARG A 12 -13.44 -6.44 2.11
C ARG A 12 -14.31 -5.29 2.56
N ILE A 13 -14.59 -4.37 1.64
CA ILE A 13 -15.53 -3.27 1.84
C ILE A 13 -16.73 -3.49 0.91
N VAL A 14 -17.93 -3.46 1.47
CA VAL A 14 -19.20 -3.55 0.72
C VAL A 14 -20.00 -2.29 0.99
N ILE A 15 -20.31 -1.55 -0.07
CA ILE A 15 -21.14 -0.34 -0.02
C ILE A 15 -22.44 -0.63 -0.72
N ASP A 16 -23.53 -0.60 0.02
CA ASP A 16 -24.83 -0.98 -0.49
C ASP A 16 -25.84 0.15 -0.35
N ARG A 17 -26.32 0.61 -1.50
CA ARG A 17 -27.32 1.66 -1.63
C ARG A 17 -28.67 1.25 -1.05
N ALA A 18 -29.07 -0.02 -1.24
CA ALA A 18 -30.39 -0.47 -0.83
C ALA A 18 -30.58 -0.49 0.69
N SER A 19 -29.53 -0.87 1.41
CA SER A 19 -29.49 -0.87 2.86
C SER A 19 -28.88 0.41 3.46
N GLU A 20 -28.44 1.35 2.63
CA GLU A 20 -27.73 2.57 3.06
C GLU A 20 -26.59 2.25 4.05
N SER A 21 -25.79 1.23 3.74
CA SER A 21 -24.78 0.72 4.66
C SER A 21 -23.41 0.53 4.02
N ILE A 22 -22.38 0.62 4.85
CA ILE A 22 -21.01 0.25 4.53
C ILE A 22 -20.59 -0.84 5.50
N VAL A 23 -20.20 -2.00 4.98
CA VAL A 23 -19.69 -3.13 5.75
C VAL A 23 -18.21 -3.30 5.47
N VAL A 24 -17.38 -3.23 6.50
CA VAL A 24 -15.95 -3.50 6.44
C VAL A 24 -15.65 -4.81 7.17
N GLN A 25 -14.99 -5.74 6.48
CA GLN A 25 -14.58 -7.02 7.02
C GLN A 25 -13.07 -7.15 6.86
N ARG A 26 -12.37 -7.54 7.92
CA ARG A 26 -10.92 -7.78 7.92
C ARG A 26 -10.63 -9.16 8.49
N ASN A 27 -9.74 -9.87 7.83
CA ASN A 27 -9.11 -11.07 8.35
C ASN A 27 -7.62 -10.74 8.51
N THR A 28 -7.10 -10.92 9.71
CA THR A 28 -5.67 -10.69 9.99
C THR A 28 -4.92 -12.01 10.09
N PHE A 29 -3.58 -11.96 10.02
CA PHE A 29 -2.69 -13.11 10.16
C PHE A 29 -2.97 -13.97 11.38
N ASN A 30 -3.46 -13.40 12.49
CA ASN A 30 -3.78 -14.10 13.72
C ASN A 30 -5.18 -14.74 13.72
N ARG A 31 -5.79 -14.97 12.57
CA ARG A 31 -7.17 -15.49 12.40
C ARG A 31 -8.24 -14.63 13.07
N LEU A 32 -7.93 -13.38 13.43
CA LEU A 32 -8.92 -12.44 13.93
C LEU A 32 -9.79 -11.98 12.77
N LYS A 33 -11.11 -12.11 12.93
CA LYS A 33 -12.09 -11.61 11.99
C LYS A 33 -12.84 -10.43 12.61
N VAL A 34 -12.70 -9.26 12.04
CA VAL A 34 -13.43 -8.06 12.46
C VAL A 34 -14.46 -7.73 11.38
N ARG A 35 -15.68 -7.43 11.81
CA ARG A 35 -16.74 -6.95 10.94
C ARG A 35 -17.40 -5.74 11.54
N SER A 36 -17.34 -4.63 10.84
CA SER A 36 -18.01 -3.37 11.18
C SER A 36 -19.12 -3.11 10.19
N ASN A 37 -20.29 -2.65 10.66
CA ASN A 37 -21.42 -2.27 9.82
C ASN A 37 -21.87 -0.86 10.23
N VAL A 38 -21.76 0.07 9.29
CA VAL A 38 -22.13 1.49 9.48
C VAL A 38 -23.32 1.81 8.58
N GLN A 39 -24.44 2.26 9.17
CA GLN A 39 -25.62 2.70 8.43
C GLN A 39 -25.62 4.23 8.35
N LEU A 40 -25.71 4.76 7.14
CA LEU A 40 -25.61 6.20 6.83
C LEU A 40 -26.70 6.60 5.86
N ALA A 41 -27.92 6.71 6.36
CA ALA A 41 -29.13 7.01 5.56
C ALA A 41 -28.95 8.31 4.72
N GLY A 42 -29.16 8.23 3.43
CA GLY A 42 -29.00 9.30 2.45
C GLY A 42 -27.54 9.64 2.09
N ILE A 43 -26.56 9.28 2.92
CA ILE A 43 -25.16 9.59 2.69
C ILE A 43 -24.54 8.58 1.73
N VAL A 44 -24.85 7.28 1.90
CA VAL A 44 -24.34 6.22 1.02
C VAL A 44 -24.85 6.40 -0.41
N SER A 45 -26.12 6.73 -0.59
CA SER A 45 -26.68 7.02 -1.90
C SER A 45 -25.99 8.19 -2.58
N ASN A 46 -25.79 9.31 -1.88
CA ASN A 46 -25.10 10.47 -2.40
C ASN A 46 -23.63 10.16 -2.75
N PHE A 47 -22.94 9.41 -1.89
CA PHE A 47 -21.59 8.97 -2.14
C PHE A 47 -21.49 8.13 -3.43
N LEU A 48 -22.40 7.17 -3.62
CA LEU A 48 -22.42 6.32 -4.79
C LEU A 48 -22.85 7.03 -6.08
N ASP A 49 -23.60 8.13 -5.99
CA ASP A 49 -23.97 8.97 -7.16
C ASP A 49 -22.74 9.72 -7.72
N ASP A 50 -21.78 10.01 -6.86
CA ASP A 50 -20.50 10.63 -7.25
C ASP A 50 -19.50 9.65 -7.90
N VAL A 51 -19.76 8.32 -7.85
CA VAL A 51 -18.86 7.30 -8.38
C VAL A 51 -19.06 7.12 -9.88
N SER A 52 -18.03 7.48 -10.67
CA SER A 52 -18.01 7.22 -12.10
C SER A 52 -17.66 5.77 -12.40
N VAL A 53 -18.65 4.97 -12.79
CA VAL A 53 -18.42 3.55 -13.16
C VAL A 53 -17.42 3.40 -14.32
N ASN A 54 -17.37 4.36 -15.24
CA ASN A 54 -16.45 4.33 -16.38
C ASN A 54 -15.01 4.61 -15.96
N ALA A 55 -14.79 5.63 -15.14
CA ALA A 55 -13.46 5.97 -14.62
C ALA A 55 -12.95 4.87 -13.68
N PHE A 56 -13.85 4.27 -12.87
CA PHE A 56 -13.49 3.15 -11.97
C PHE A 56 -13.06 1.88 -12.70
N SER A 57 -13.31 1.79 -13.99
CA SER A 57 -12.91 0.64 -14.80
C SER A 57 -11.72 0.90 -15.69
N ARG A 58 -11.13 2.10 -15.62
CA ARG A 58 -9.92 2.45 -16.35
C ARG A 58 -8.73 2.31 -15.43
N VAL A 59 -7.83 1.39 -15.74
CA VAL A 59 -6.53 1.20 -15.10
C VAL A 59 -5.47 1.64 -16.10
N GLU A 60 -4.51 2.46 -15.67
CA GLU A 60 -3.42 2.92 -16.54
C GLU A 60 -2.38 1.83 -16.78
N GLY A 61 -2.07 1.07 -15.73
CA GLY A 61 -0.98 0.11 -15.75
C GLY A 61 0.39 0.76 -15.55
N ASN A 62 1.39 -0.08 -15.25
CA ASN A 62 2.76 0.39 -15.08
C ASN A 62 3.44 0.66 -16.42
N PRO A 63 4.32 1.68 -16.53
CA PRO A 63 5.23 1.81 -17.65
C PRO A 63 6.14 0.58 -17.80
N ALA A 64 6.64 0.34 -19.00
CA ALA A 64 7.46 -0.84 -19.30
C ALA A 64 8.82 -0.89 -18.60
N ASP A 65 9.30 0.25 -18.11
CA ASP A 65 10.56 0.43 -17.39
C ASP A 65 10.43 0.30 -15.87
N VAL A 66 9.22 0.20 -15.34
CA VAL A 66 8.98 0.01 -13.92
C VAL A 66 9.34 -1.42 -13.49
N CYS A 67 10.01 -1.54 -12.34
CA CYS A 67 10.23 -2.82 -11.71
C CYS A 67 8.96 -3.25 -10.99
N GLU A 68 8.49 -4.45 -11.28
CA GLU A 68 7.42 -5.08 -10.53
C GLU A 68 8.06 -5.95 -9.44
N ASN A 69 7.54 -5.85 -8.22
CA ASN A 69 7.95 -6.69 -7.10
C ASN A 69 6.85 -7.73 -6.80
N PRO A 70 6.95 -8.95 -7.35
CA PRO A 70 5.93 -9.97 -7.15
C PRO A 70 5.77 -10.41 -5.69
N ALA A 71 6.83 -10.29 -4.87
CA ALA A 71 6.79 -10.65 -3.46
C ALA A 71 5.98 -9.67 -2.60
N GLY A 72 5.90 -8.40 -3.05
CA GLY A 72 5.10 -7.36 -2.40
C GLY A 72 3.75 -7.13 -3.07
N GLU A 73 3.33 -8.00 -3.97
CA GLU A 73 2.12 -7.81 -4.76
C GLU A 73 0.88 -8.00 -3.90
N GLN A 74 0.14 -6.92 -3.69
CA GLN A 74 -1.17 -6.94 -3.05
C GLN A 74 -2.25 -6.90 -4.12
N ASN A 75 -3.03 -7.96 -4.21
CA ASN A 75 -4.08 -8.07 -5.22
C ASN A 75 -5.40 -7.48 -4.74
N TYR A 76 -6.13 -6.83 -5.65
CA TYR A 76 -7.47 -6.32 -5.41
C TYR A 76 -8.50 -6.85 -6.41
N LEU A 77 -9.76 -6.83 -5.98
CA LEU A 77 -10.92 -7.09 -6.80
C LEU A 77 -12.03 -6.08 -6.48
N ILE A 78 -12.40 -5.25 -7.45
CA ILE A 78 -13.52 -4.32 -7.35
C ILE A 78 -14.69 -4.87 -8.16
N ARG A 79 -15.84 -5.00 -7.51
CA ARG A 79 -17.10 -5.38 -8.15
C ARG A 79 -18.08 -4.23 -8.08
N LEU A 80 -18.55 -3.80 -9.24
CA LEU A 80 -19.57 -2.78 -9.39
C LEU A 80 -20.87 -3.44 -9.86
N GLU A 81 -21.94 -3.26 -9.11
CA GLU A 81 -23.27 -3.74 -9.49
C GLU A 81 -24.25 -2.57 -9.57
N THR A 82 -24.91 -2.40 -10.72
CA THR A 82 -25.89 -1.34 -10.92
C THR A 82 -27.28 -1.79 -10.51
N LYS A 83 -28.19 -0.86 -10.27
CA LYS A 83 -29.61 -1.13 -9.97
C LYS A 83 -30.32 -1.97 -11.04
N PHE A 84 -29.79 -2.06 -12.26
CA PHE A 84 -30.31 -2.87 -13.34
C PHE A 84 -29.63 -4.25 -13.44
N GLY A 85 -28.86 -4.65 -12.43
CA GLY A 85 -28.19 -5.94 -12.37
C GLY A 85 -26.96 -6.08 -13.27
N ARG A 86 -26.50 -4.99 -13.90
CA ARG A 86 -25.24 -5.02 -14.66
C ARG A 86 -24.10 -5.11 -13.69
N LYS A 87 -23.22 -6.11 -13.91
CA LYS A 87 -22.03 -6.34 -13.10
C LYS A 87 -20.80 -6.02 -13.90
N LYS A 88 -19.82 -5.40 -13.26
CA LYS A 88 -18.50 -5.14 -13.78
C LYS A 88 -17.47 -5.48 -12.73
N GLU A 89 -16.39 -6.13 -13.14
CA GLU A 89 -15.27 -6.46 -12.27
C GLU A 89 -13.99 -5.82 -12.81
N VAL A 90 -13.20 -5.28 -11.89
CA VAL A 90 -11.85 -4.78 -12.14
C VAL A 90 -10.94 -5.42 -11.11
N LYS A 91 -9.83 -5.97 -11.56
CA LYS A 91 -8.84 -6.64 -10.70
C LYS A 91 -7.43 -6.28 -11.14
N GLY A 92 -6.50 -6.29 -10.22
CA GLY A 92 -5.09 -6.00 -10.48
C GLY A 92 -4.29 -6.00 -9.18
N SER A 93 -3.07 -5.51 -9.25
CA SER A 93 -2.22 -5.28 -8.10
C SER A 93 -2.53 -3.93 -7.43
N PHE A 94 -2.25 -3.87 -6.14
CA PHE A 94 -2.58 -2.75 -5.28
C PHE A 94 -1.43 -1.74 -5.22
N ASP A 95 -1.23 -1.03 -6.29
CA ASP A 95 -0.31 0.09 -6.40
C ASP A 95 -0.98 1.26 -7.12
N LYS A 96 -0.34 2.42 -7.14
CA LYS A 96 -0.91 3.65 -7.69
C LYS A 96 -1.33 3.53 -9.16
N ARG A 97 -0.61 2.74 -9.96
CA ARG A 97 -0.86 2.59 -11.39
C ARG A 97 -1.68 1.35 -11.72
N GLY A 98 -1.67 0.37 -10.83
CA GLY A 98 -2.48 -0.83 -10.93
C GLY A 98 -3.93 -0.63 -10.50
N LEU A 99 -4.25 0.47 -9.82
CA LEU A 99 -5.59 0.83 -9.36
C LEU A 99 -6.36 1.65 -10.41
N PRO A 100 -7.70 1.69 -10.33
CA PRO A 100 -8.51 2.58 -11.17
C PRO A 100 -8.10 4.05 -11.03
N VAL A 101 -8.19 4.80 -12.12
CA VAL A 101 -7.81 6.23 -12.19
C VAL A 101 -8.47 7.08 -11.09
N ASP A 102 -9.73 6.80 -10.76
CA ASP A 102 -10.48 7.54 -9.72
C ASP A 102 -10.28 6.96 -8.31
N TRP A 103 -9.43 5.95 -8.12
CA TRP A 103 -9.23 5.31 -6.82
C TRP A 103 -8.79 6.28 -5.73
N PRO A 104 -7.79 7.14 -5.91
CA PRO A 104 -7.35 8.05 -4.84
C PRO A 104 -8.48 8.92 -4.32
N LYS A 105 -9.25 9.52 -5.23
CA LYS A 105 -10.40 10.36 -4.87
C LYS A 105 -11.53 9.60 -4.18
N PHE A 106 -11.78 8.37 -4.64
CA PHE A 106 -12.76 7.48 -4.03
C PHE A 106 -12.32 7.05 -2.63
N ALA A 107 -11.07 6.59 -2.49
CA ALA A 107 -10.51 6.14 -1.22
C ALA A 107 -10.47 7.25 -0.17
N GLU A 108 -10.06 8.47 -0.56
CA GLU A 108 -10.08 9.65 0.31
C GLU A 108 -11.48 9.94 0.85
N LYS A 109 -12.48 10.02 -0.03
CA LYS A 109 -13.88 10.27 0.36
C LYS A 109 -14.42 9.16 1.27
N LEU A 110 -14.15 7.90 0.94
CA LEU A 110 -14.61 6.77 1.72
C LEU A 110 -13.92 6.71 3.08
N ASN A 111 -12.61 6.95 3.12
CA ASN A 111 -11.85 7.00 4.35
C ASN A 111 -12.36 8.11 5.27
N TYR A 112 -12.66 9.30 4.72
CA TYR A 112 -13.26 10.39 5.49
C TYR A 112 -14.59 9.99 6.13
N LEU A 113 -15.48 9.30 5.40
CA LEU A 113 -16.74 8.82 5.94
C LEU A 113 -16.53 7.79 7.06
N LEU A 114 -15.60 6.88 6.89
CA LEU A 114 -15.34 5.77 7.83
C LEU A 114 -14.55 6.21 9.06
N TYR A 115 -13.71 7.23 8.93
CA TYR A 115 -12.87 7.75 10.01
C TYR A 115 -13.66 8.15 11.24
N TYR A 116 -14.79 8.84 11.05
CA TYR A 116 -15.66 9.26 12.16
C TYR A 116 -16.27 8.11 12.95
N TYR A 117 -16.28 6.91 12.38
CA TYR A 117 -16.83 5.71 13.00
C TYR A 117 -15.75 4.75 13.51
N GLY A 118 -14.50 5.19 13.50
CA GLY A 118 -13.37 4.36 13.91
C GLY A 118 -13.11 3.15 13.02
N VAL A 119 -13.60 3.18 11.77
CA VAL A 119 -13.45 2.11 10.80
C VAL A 119 -12.55 2.62 9.69
N ALA A 120 -11.24 2.43 9.85
CA ALA A 120 -10.29 2.74 8.78
C ALA A 120 -9.95 1.45 7.99
N GLY A 121 -9.78 1.52 6.69
CA GLY A 121 -9.40 0.41 5.83
C GLY A 121 -7.95 0.53 5.39
N GLU A 122 -7.17 -0.56 5.46
CA GLU A 122 -5.81 -0.62 4.88
C GLU A 122 -5.82 -0.27 3.39
N ILE A 123 -6.81 -0.80 2.68
CA ILE A 123 -7.05 -0.53 1.26
C ILE A 123 -7.34 0.96 0.95
N LEU A 124 -7.75 1.73 1.94
CA LEU A 124 -8.05 3.17 1.80
C LEU A 124 -6.89 4.06 2.22
N ASN A 125 -5.80 3.49 2.74
CA ASN A 125 -4.63 4.23 3.18
C ASN A 125 -3.78 4.67 1.98
N PRO A 126 -3.56 5.98 1.77
CA PRO A 126 -2.72 6.49 0.69
C PRO A 126 -1.31 5.87 0.65
N PHE A 127 -0.71 5.62 1.80
CA PHE A 127 0.62 4.98 1.88
C PHE A 127 0.67 3.62 1.20
N ASN A 128 -0.44 2.89 1.13
CA ASN A 128 -0.49 1.59 0.49
C ASN A 128 -0.63 1.66 -1.03
N TYR A 129 -1.24 2.70 -1.59
CA TYR A 129 -1.53 2.78 -3.02
C TYR A 129 -0.87 3.97 -3.74
N GLU A 130 -0.18 4.87 -3.04
CA GLU A 130 0.59 5.97 -3.62
C GLU A 130 2.11 5.71 -3.59
N LYS A 131 2.51 4.45 -3.57
CA LYS A 131 3.93 4.07 -3.58
C LYS A 131 4.63 4.63 -4.82
N VAL A 132 5.82 5.16 -4.61
CA VAL A 132 6.72 5.50 -5.71
C VAL A 132 7.23 4.19 -6.29
N LEU A 133 7.11 4.02 -7.62
CA LEU A 133 7.54 2.81 -8.30
C LEU A 133 8.96 3.01 -8.85
N ARG A 134 9.83 2.05 -8.57
CA ARG A 134 11.22 2.04 -9.03
C ARG A 134 11.28 1.72 -10.53
N CYS A 135 12.09 2.45 -11.28
CA CYS A 135 12.48 2.10 -12.63
C CYS A 135 13.72 1.18 -12.65
N LYS A 136 13.89 0.41 -13.74
CA LYS A 136 14.94 -0.62 -13.85
C LYS A 136 16.37 -0.11 -13.74
N ASP A 137 16.59 1.16 -14.08
CA ASP A 137 17.90 1.82 -14.02
C ASP A 137 18.13 2.62 -12.73
N GLU A 138 17.19 2.56 -11.78
CA GLU A 138 17.30 3.25 -10.49
C GLU A 138 17.84 2.34 -9.39
N MET A 139 18.65 2.95 -8.53
CA MET A 139 19.19 2.37 -7.31
C MET A 139 18.26 2.71 -6.14
N ILE A 140 18.30 1.90 -5.09
CA ILE A 140 17.44 2.02 -3.92
C ILE A 140 18.25 2.68 -2.80
N PHE A 141 17.82 3.86 -2.39
CA PHE A 141 18.42 4.60 -1.28
C PHE A 141 17.47 4.63 -0.10
N CYS A 142 17.95 4.22 1.06
CA CYS A 142 17.20 4.26 2.31
C CYS A 142 17.84 5.26 3.27
N ASN A 143 17.04 6.18 3.78
CA ASN A 143 17.47 7.06 4.86
C ASN A 143 17.23 6.33 6.18
N VAL A 144 18.31 6.03 6.91
CA VAL A 144 18.27 5.20 8.12
C VAL A 144 18.67 6.02 9.33
N CYS A 145 17.78 6.10 10.31
CA CYS A 145 18.01 6.77 11.58
C CYS A 145 18.50 5.78 12.63
N PHE A 146 19.53 6.16 13.39
CA PHE A 146 20.05 5.39 14.50
C PHE A 146 19.80 6.16 15.78
N ASP A 147 19.05 5.53 16.67
CA ASP A 147 18.77 5.94 18.02
C ASP A 147 18.42 7.43 18.22
N ASP A 148 18.27 7.85 19.47
CA ASP A 148 17.86 9.18 19.94
C ASP A 148 18.73 10.36 19.43
N SER A 149 19.80 10.12 18.70
CA SER A 149 20.68 11.16 18.16
C SER A 149 20.03 11.99 17.04
N GLY A 150 18.96 11.49 16.43
CA GLY A 150 18.28 12.13 15.30
C GLY A 150 19.16 12.28 14.05
N SER A 151 20.29 11.58 13.98
CA SER A 151 21.19 11.58 12.84
C SER A 151 20.80 10.46 11.89
N ALA A 152 20.22 10.81 10.76
CA ALA A 152 19.97 9.86 9.69
C ALA A 152 21.14 9.78 8.72
N ILE A 153 21.41 8.58 8.20
CA ILE A 153 22.39 8.36 7.13
C ILE A 153 21.73 7.71 5.93
N MET A 154 22.18 8.11 4.74
CA MET A 154 21.74 7.49 3.49
C MET A 154 22.51 6.19 3.27
N CYS A 155 21.79 5.09 3.08
CA CYS A 155 22.31 3.76 2.80
C CYS A 155 21.80 3.26 1.45
N LEU A 156 22.51 2.31 0.85
CA LEU A 156 22.11 1.64 -0.38
C LEU A 156 21.50 0.28 -0.05
N ALA A 157 20.39 -0.05 -0.70
CA ALA A 157 19.78 -1.37 -0.62
C ALA A 157 19.92 -2.08 -1.96
N ASP A 158 20.18 -3.39 -1.92
CA ASP A 158 20.31 -4.21 -3.14
C ASP A 158 18.95 -4.76 -3.59
N GLU A 159 18.00 -4.92 -2.66
CA GLU A 159 16.66 -5.46 -2.91
C GLU A 159 15.57 -4.45 -2.55
N ASP A 160 14.47 -4.47 -3.31
CA ASP A 160 13.33 -3.56 -3.17
C ASP A 160 12.26 -4.13 -2.21
N GLN A 161 12.70 -4.41 -0.96
CA GLN A 161 11.86 -5.03 0.07
C GLN A 161 11.67 -4.15 1.31
N TYR A 162 12.26 -2.97 1.32
CA TYR A 162 12.30 -2.09 2.49
C TYR A 162 11.20 -1.05 2.44
N GLU A 163 10.60 -0.77 3.62
CA GLU A 163 9.55 0.22 3.79
C GLU A 163 9.86 1.16 4.98
N PHE A 164 9.15 2.29 5.04
CA PHE A 164 9.19 3.19 6.20
C PHE A 164 8.88 2.43 7.50
N GLY A 165 9.73 2.60 8.50
CA GLY A 165 9.58 1.97 9.81
C GLY A 165 10.27 0.61 9.97
N ASP A 166 10.78 0.01 8.89
CA ASP A 166 11.56 -1.24 8.98
C ASP A 166 12.82 -1.05 9.82
N CYS A 167 13.09 -1.98 10.71
CA CYS A 167 14.35 -2.06 11.45
C CYS A 167 15.38 -2.85 10.64
N VAL A 168 16.60 -2.30 10.48
CA VAL A 168 17.61 -2.86 9.59
C VAL A 168 19.01 -2.87 10.20
N TYR A 169 19.84 -3.80 9.73
CA TYR A 169 21.30 -3.80 9.94
C TYR A 169 22.00 -3.09 8.81
N VAL A 170 22.96 -2.24 9.15
CA VAL A 170 23.76 -1.46 8.20
C VAL A 170 25.22 -1.83 8.32
N GLU A 171 25.90 -1.97 7.19
CA GLU A 171 27.30 -2.31 7.09
C GLU A 171 28.20 -1.40 7.96
N GLY A 172 28.97 -2.03 8.88
CA GLY A 172 29.91 -1.35 9.76
C GLY A 172 29.27 -0.49 10.86
N ILE A 173 28.01 -0.77 11.20
CA ILE A 173 27.31 -0.20 12.36
C ILE A 173 26.74 -1.35 13.16
N ASP A 174 27.04 -1.39 14.48
CA ASP A 174 26.58 -2.44 15.37
C ASP A 174 25.16 -2.18 15.93
N GLU A 175 24.62 -1.00 15.67
CA GLU A 175 23.29 -0.58 16.12
C GLU A 175 22.24 -0.89 15.05
N ILE A 176 21.01 -1.20 15.49
CA ILE A 176 19.85 -1.36 14.61
C ILE A 176 19.36 0.03 14.22
N GLY A 177 19.23 0.27 12.92
CA GLY A 177 18.64 1.49 12.39
C GLY A 177 17.19 1.31 11.98
N GLN A 178 16.43 2.42 11.93
CA GLN A 178 15.07 2.44 11.42
C GLN A 178 14.98 3.25 10.13
N ILE A 179 14.32 2.70 9.11
CA ILE A 179 14.15 3.39 7.83
C ILE A 179 13.12 4.51 7.96
N GLU A 180 13.54 5.74 7.63
CA GLU A 180 12.70 6.93 7.58
C GLU A 180 12.15 7.23 6.19
N SER A 181 12.89 6.88 5.12
CA SER A 181 12.42 7.02 3.74
C SER A 181 13.13 6.03 2.82
N VAL A 182 12.45 5.67 1.74
CA VAL A 182 13.02 4.92 0.62
C VAL A 182 12.87 5.78 -0.63
N GLU A 183 13.98 5.98 -1.34
CA GLU A 183 14.06 6.83 -2.53
C GLU A 183 14.72 6.08 -3.68
N TYR A 184 14.30 6.38 -4.90
CA TYR A 184 14.85 5.77 -6.10
C TYR A 184 15.51 6.83 -6.96
N HIS A 185 16.80 6.65 -7.24
CA HIS A 185 17.58 7.59 -8.05
C HIS A 185 18.45 6.84 -9.04
N LYS A 186 18.66 7.43 -10.22
CA LYS A 186 19.66 6.96 -11.16
C LYS A 186 21.05 7.19 -10.59
N LYS A 187 22.02 6.42 -11.09
CA LYS A 187 23.40 6.51 -10.63
C LYS A 187 23.99 7.92 -10.74
N GLU A 188 23.65 8.62 -11.82
CA GLU A 188 24.09 10.01 -12.09
C GLU A 188 23.46 11.03 -11.16
N ASP A 189 22.25 10.75 -10.64
CA ASP A 189 21.46 11.63 -9.78
C ASP A 189 21.50 11.18 -8.31
N ALA A 190 22.46 10.31 -7.96
CA ALA A 190 22.61 9.81 -6.60
C ALA A 190 22.73 10.94 -5.56
N PRO A 191 21.91 10.94 -4.49
CA PRO A 191 21.88 12.03 -3.50
C PRO A 191 23.17 12.14 -2.70
N VAL A 192 23.97 11.06 -2.67
CA VAL A 192 25.25 10.98 -1.95
C VAL A 192 26.30 10.27 -2.79
N SER A 193 27.57 10.44 -2.41
CA SER A 193 28.68 9.78 -3.11
C SER A 193 28.68 8.27 -2.91
N LEU A 194 28.51 7.51 -3.98
CA LEU A 194 28.47 6.05 -3.97
C LEU A 194 29.80 5.40 -3.49
N ARG A 195 30.91 6.13 -3.45
CA ARG A 195 32.23 5.57 -3.05
C ARG A 195 32.32 5.22 -1.57
N LYS A 196 31.48 5.80 -0.73
CA LYS A 196 31.51 5.66 0.73
C LYS A 196 30.14 5.36 1.31
N ILE A 197 29.15 5.08 0.45
CA ILE A 197 27.83 4.73 0.91
C ILE A 197 27.89 3.36 1.59
N ARG A 198 27.16 3.24 2.68
CA ARG A 198 27.00 1.96 3.38
C ARG A 198 25.83 1.18 2.80
N HIS A 199 25.89 -0.14 2.92
CA HIS A 199 24.84 -1.02 2.46
C HIS A 199 23.95 -1.47 3.61
N ILE A 200 22.65 -1.66 3.32
CA ILE A 200 21.75 -2.38 4.22
C ILE A 200 22.06 -3.87 4.05
N LEU A 201 22.24 -4.58 5.17
CA LEU A 201 22.57 -6.00 5.19
C LEU A 201 21.31 -6.91 5.25
N GLY A 202 20.21 -6.40 5.80
CA GLY A 202 18.94 -7.11 5.93
C GLY A 202 18.04 -6.48 6.98
N LYS A 203 16.79 -6.98 7.07
CA LYS A 203 15.86 -6.59 8.13
C LYS A 203 16.24 -7.25 9.45
N TYR A 204 15.93 -6.60 10.56
CA TYR A 204 16.19 -7.11 11.91
C TYR A 204 15.50 -8.46 12.18
N ASP A 205 14.31 -8.68 11.63
CA ASP A 205 13.51 -9.88 11.83
C ASP A 205 13.98 -11.08 10.98
N ASP A 206 14.94 -10.86 10.05
CA ASP A 206 15.46 -11.92 9.16
C ASP A 206 16.66 -12.69 9.76
N PHE A 207 17.11 -12.37 11.00
CA PHE A 207 18.29 -12.96 11.65
C PHE A 207 17.97 -13.72 12.94
#